data_337409cfeeaf4c6621b031f48ae542c3
#
_entry.id   337409cfeeaf4c6621b031f48ae542c3
#
_cell.length_a   1.000
_cell.length_b   1.000
_cell.length_c   1.000
_cell.angle_alpha   90.00
_cell.angle_beta   90.00
_cell.angle_gamma   90.00
#
_symmetry.space_group_name_H-M   'P 1'
#
loop_
_entity.id
_entity.type
_entity.pdbx_description
1 polymer ?
#
loop_
_entity_poly.entity_id
_entity_poly.type
_entity_poly.pdbx_seq_one_letter_code
_entity_poly.pdbx_strand_id
1 'polypeptide(L)'
;MTPIQYCYEKVTESKSNFKWTFYFISKNRRDALVSLYAFCREIDDIVDNTIDLEVATAKIKWWKGEIQRLFHETPQHPVTQSLLNFIHAYELNEAYFIEMLDGMEMDLKFNRYESFKQLQLYCYRVAGVVGILCVKILGFKNQITLKYAHDLGIALQLTNIVRDVGEDARKNRIYIPLDELHKFNVNEEDILNYRENKNISNLLIYQIERAQTFYTSAYKKIPKEDVNGQIAGLLMGKIYETLLLEIKRDRPEQVLNHKVILPPLRKLLVIFKCFLKNKFYAFSN
;
A
#
# COMPACT_ATOMS: atom_id res chain seq x y z
N MET A 1 -25.72 -7.29 -11.74
CA MET A 1 -24.40 -6.64 -11.66
C MET A 1 -23.36 -7.58 -12.22
N THR A 2 -22.50 -7.14 -13.13
CA THR A 2 -21.39 -7.97 -13.62
C THR A 2 -20.22 -7.98 -12.62
N PRO A 3 -19.34 -9.00 -12.62
CA PRO A 3 -18.18 -9.05 -11.74
C PRO A 3 -17.33 -7.78 -11.76
N ILE A 4 -17.03 -7.22 -12.93
CA ILE A 4 -16.25 -6.00 -13.04
C ILE A 4 -16.99 -4.76 -12.53
N GLN A 5 -18.34 -4.67 -12.69
CA GLN A 5 -19.13 -3.58 -12.11
C GLN A 5 -19.04 -3.59 -10.59
N TYR A 6 -19.11 -4.76 -9.95
CA TYR A 6 -18.90 -4.91 -8.52
C TYR A 6 -17.53 -4.34 -8.08
N CYS A 7 -16.48 -4.67 -8.81
CA CYS A 7 -15.14 -4.15 -8.53
C CYS A 7 -15.06 -2.61 -8.62
N TYR A 8 -15.70 -2.01 -9.64
CA TYR A 8 -15.75 -0.56 -9.78
C TYR A 8 -16.52 0.13 -8.66
N GLU A 9 -17.63 -0.45 -8.18
CA GLU A 9 -18.38 0.07 -7.03
C GLU A 9 -17.53 0.06 -5.78
N LYS A 10 -16.89 -1.08 -5.47
CA LYS A 10 -15.98 -1.23 -4.32
C LYS A 10 -14.85 -0.17 -4.32
N VAL A 11 -14.23 0.07 -5.49
CA VAL A 11 -13.20 1.11 -5.66
C VAL A 11 -13.79 2.51 -5.43
N THR A 12 -15.02 2.73 -5.86
CA THR A 12 -15.67 4.06 -5.76
C THR A 12 -15.99 4.42 -4.32
N GLU A 13 -16.46 3.48 -3.53
CA GLU A 13 -16.77 3.63 -2.11
C GLU A 13 -15.53 3.93 -1.26
N SER A 14 -14.38 3.38 -1.63
CA SER A 14 -13.13 3.51 -0.86
C SER A 14 -12.53 4.91 -0.80
N LYS A 15 -13.02 5.90 -1.58
CA LYS A 15 -12.48 7.28 -1.70
C LYS A 15 -10.96 7.34 -1.94
N SER A 16 -10.36 6.28 -2.50
CA SER A 16 -8.92 6.13 -2.69
C SER A 16 -8.35 7.13 -3.70
N ASN A 17 -7.08 7.51 -3.48
CA ASN A 17 -6.29 8.32 -4.42
C ASN A 17 -5.98 7.58 -5.74
N PHE A 18 -6.17 6.26 -5.79
CA PHE A 18 -5.93 5.42 -6.97
C PHE A 18 -6.74 5.86 -8.20
N LYS A 19 -7.90 6.48 -8.02
CA LYS A 19 -8.75 6.97 -9.12
C LYS A 19 -8.00 7.89 -10.10
N TRP A 20 -7.10 8.74 -9.60
CA TRP A 20 -6.36 9.69 -10.43
C TRP A 20 -5.35 9.04 -11.37
N THR A 21 -4.89 7.83 -11.05
CA THR A 21 -3.90 7.11 -11.85
C THR A 21 -4.54 6.32 -13.00
N PHE A 22 -5.83 5.98 -12.89
CA PHE A 22 -6.54 5.17 -13.89
C PHE A 22 -6.78 5.87 -15.22
N TYR A 23 -6.78 7.21 -15.26
CA TYR A 23 -7.00 7.97 -16.50
C TYR A 23 -5.93 7.77 -17.57
N PHE A 24 -4.73 7.33 -17.16
CA PHE A 24 -3.56 7.18 -18.05
C PHE A 24 -3.32 5.72 -18.48
N ILE A 25 -4.26 4.81 -18.19
CA ILE A 25 -4.10 3.37 -18.36
C ILE A 25 -5.15 2.86 -19.36
N SER A 26 -4.74 1.94 -20.27
CA SER A 26 -5.68 1.28 -21.19
C SER A 26 -6.79 0.55 -20.43
N LYS A 27 -7.97 0.39 -21.08
CA LYS A 27 -9.15 -0.20 -20.45
C LYS A 27 -8.84 -1.55 -19.79
N ASN A 28 -8.21 -2.48 -20.51
CA ASN A 28 -7.93 -3.83 -19.98
C ASN A 28 -7.03 -3.81 -18.74
N ARG A 29 -5.95 -3.02 -18.75
CA ARG A 29 -5.06 -2.86 -17.59
C ARG A 29 -5.77 -2.17 -16.42
N ARG A 30 -6.60 -1.19 -16.71
CA ARG A 30 -7.42 -0.52 -15.71
C ARG A 30 -8.40 -1.48 -15.05
N ASP A 31 -9.12 -2.28 -15.83
CA ASP A 31 -10.06 -3.27 -15.31
C ASP A 31 -9.34 -4.31 -14.43
N ALA A 32 -8.15 -4.75 -14.82
CA ALA A 32 -7.31 -5.64 -14.02
C ALA A 32 -6.86 -4.99 -12.69
N LEU A 33 -6.40 -3.73 -12.72
CA LEU A 33 -6.02 -2.99 -11.49
C LEU A 33 -7.22 -2.72 -10.58
N VAL A 34 -8.40 -2.43 -11.14
CA VAL A 34 -9.65 -2.27 -10.39
C VAL A 34 -10.03 -3.57 -9.70
N SER A 35 -9.90 -4.72 -10.38
CA SER A 35 -10.19 -6.03 -9.81
C SER A 35 -9.19 -6.39 -8.69
N LEU A 36 -7.89 -6.11 -8.90
CA LEU A 36 -6.87 -6.29 -7.87
C LEU A 36 -7.13 -5.40 -6.65
N TYR A 37 -7.46 -4.12 -6.87
CA TYR A 37 -7.76 -3.20 -5.79
C TYR A 37 -9.02 -3.62 -5.01
N ALA A 38 -10.06 -4.10 -5.72
CA ALA A 38 -11.26 -4.62 -5.08
C ALA A 38 -10.92 -5.84 -4.19
N PHE A 39 -10.01 -6.73 -4.64
CA PHE A 39 -9.52 -7.82 -3.79
C PHE A 39 -8.82 -7.30 -2.53
N CYS A 40 -7.90 -6.33 -2.65
CA CYS A 40 -7.26 -5.72 -1.49
C CYS A 40 -8.31 -5.19 -0.50
N ARG A 41 -9.33 -4.48 -0.99
CA ARG A 41 -10.39 -3.91 -0.12
C ARG A 41 -11.25 -4.97 0.55
N GLU A 42 -11.57 -6.07 -0.14
CA GLU A 42 -12.33 -7.17 0.47
C GLU A 42 -11.58 -7.77 1.65
N ILE A 43 -10.28 -8.02 1.50
CA ILE A 43 -9.48 -8.63 2.58
C ILE A 43 -9.14 -7.63 3.70
N ASP A 44 -8.92 -6.34 3.39
CA ASP A 44 -8.74 -5.27 4.38
C ASP A 44 -10.01 -5.12 5.24
N ASP A 45 -11.20 -5.11 4.62
CA ASP A 45 -12.48 -4.95 5.30
C ASP A 45 -12.76 -6.10 6.29
N ILE A 46 -12.17 -7.28 6.11
CA ILE A 46 -12.26 -8.37 7.09
C ILE A 46 -11.57 -7.98 8.40
N VAL A 47 -10.37 -7.42 8.29
CA VAL A 47 -9.55 -7.03 9.45
C VAL A 47 -10.09 -5.77 10.13
N ASP A 48 -10.61 -4.84 9.34
CA ASP A 48 -11.07 -3.55 9.83
C ASP A 48 -12.48 -3.56 10.43
N ASN A 49 -13.37 -4.39 9.87
CA ASN A 49 -14.81 -4.34 10.17
C ASN A 49 -15.35 -5.59 10.90
N THR A 50 -14.54 -6.64 11.10
CA THR A 50 -15.01 -7.84 11.80
C THR A 50 -14.51 -7.83 13.25
N ILE A 51 -15.44 -7.70 14.19
CA ILE A 51 -15.14 -7.64 15.65
C ILE A 51 -14.71 -9.01 16.18
N ASP A 52 -15.35 -10.08 15.71
CA ASP A 52 -15.10 -11.45 16.17
C ASP A 52 -13.90 -12.04 15.43
N LEU A 53 -12.84 -12.38 16.19
CA LEU A 53 -11.59 -12.93 15.66
C LEU A 53 -11.78 -14.29 14.98
N GLU A 54 -12.68 -15.14 15.48
CA GLU A 54 -12.95 -16.45 14.89
C GLU A 54 -13.63 -16.28 13.53
N VAL A 55 -14.60 -15.37 13.43
CA VAL A 55 -15.27 -15.01 12.18
C VAL A 55 -14.28 -14.40 11.18
N ALA A 56 -13.42 -13.49 11.62
CA ALA A 56 -12.39 -12.90 10.77
C ALA A 56 -11.43 -13.97 10.24
N THR A 57 -10.95 -14.87 11.10
CA THR A 57 -10.08 -15.99 10.74
C THR A 57 -10.76 -16.94 9.74
N ALA A 58 -12.04 -17.27 9.97
CA ALA A 58 -12.82 -18.10 9.05
C ALA A 58 -12.97 -17.45 7.66
N LYS A 59 -13.21 -16.13 7.62
CA LYS A 59 -13.27 -15.37 6.35
C LYS A 59 -11.94 -15.39 5.59
N ILE A 60 -10.80 -15.18 6.27
CA ILE A 60 -9.48 -15.27 5.62
C ILE A 60 -9.23 -16.69 5.09
N LYS A 61 -9.57 -17.71 5.87
CA LYS A 61 -9.47 -19.11 5.41
C LYS A 61 -10.35 -19.36 4.17
N TRP A 62 -11.56 -18.84 4.16
CA TRP A 62 -12.46 -18.93 2.99
C TRP A 62 -11.82 -18.26 1.77
N TRP A 63 -11.24 -17.07 1.94
CA TRP A 63 -10.54 -16.36 0.86
C TRP A 63 -9.32 -17.13 0.33
N LYS A 64 -8.57 -17.83 1.18
CA LYS A 64 -7.49 -18.72 0.71
C LYS A 64 -8.04 -19.83 -0.19
N GLY A 65 -9.15 -20.44 0.18
CA GLY A 65 -9.85 -21.39 -0.68
C GLY A 65 -10.40 -20.75 -1.97
N GLU A 66 -10.84 -19.49 -1.91
CA GLU A 66 -11.33 -18.75 -3.08
C GLU A 66 -10.21 -18.42 -4.06
N ILE A 67 -9.01 -18.10 -3.57
CA ILE A 67 -7.81 -17.94 -4.42
C ILE A 67 -7.45 -19.27 -5.09
N GLN A 68 -7.48 -20.39 -4.38
CA GLN A 68 -7.27 -21.71 -5.00
C GLN A 68 -8.30 -21.95 -6.11
N ARG A 69 -9.60 -21.67 -5.88
CA ARG A 69 -10.64 -21.77 -6.90
C ARG A 69 -10.36 -20.86 -8.10
N LEU A 70 -9.88 -19.63 -7.87
CA LEU A 70 -9.51 -18.71 -8.95
C LEU A 70 -8.46 -19.35 -9.88
N PHE A 71 -7.41 -19.96 -9.31
CA PHE A 71 -6.33 -20.57 -10.10
C PHE A 71 -6.71 -21.95 -10.68
N HIS A 72 -7.80 -22.58 -10.19
CA HIS A 72 -8.45 -23.74 -10.81
C HIS A 72 -9.62 -23.35 -11.75
N GLU A 73 -9.75 -22.07 -12.09
CA GLU A 73 -10.76 -21.53 -13.02
C GLU A 73 -12.23 -21.73 -12.59
N THR A 74 -12.46 -21.87 -11.28
CA THR A 74 -13.80 -22.07 -10.69
C THR A 74 -14.14 -21.04 -9.60
N PRO A 75 -13.82 -19.73 -9.77
CA PRO A 75 -14.06 -18.72 -8.76
C PRO A 75 -15.54 -18.50 -8.49
N GLN A 76 -15.89 -18.21 -7.24
CA GLN A 76 -17.27 -18.00 -6.80
C GLN A 76 -17.58 -16.54 -6.48
N HIS A 77 -16.58 -15.76 -6.00
CA HIS A 77 -16.78 -14.37 -5.62
C HIS A 77 -16.67 -13.44 -6.84
N PRO A 78 -17.49 -12.35 -6.93
CA PRO A 78 -17.44 -11.44 -8.09
C PRO A 78 -16.04 -10.87 -8.37
N VAL A 79 -15.25 -10.57 -7.31
CA VAL A 79 -13.88 -10.05 -7.45
C VAL A 79 -12.96 -11.08 -8.11
N THR A 80 -12.99 -12.34 -7.68
CA THR A 80 -12.17 -13.40 -8.27
C THR A 80 -12.66 -13.81 -9.65
N GLN A 81 -13.98 -13.79 -9.91
CA GLN A 81 -14.53 -13.94 -11.26
C GLN A 81 -14.04 -12.84 -12.21
N SER A 82 -13.91 -11.59 -11.72
CA SER A 82 -13.31 -10.51 -12.52
C SER A 82 -11.81 -10.73 -12.73
N LEU A 83 -11.06 -11.14 -11.70
CA LEU A 83 -9.61 -11.42 -11.76
C LEU A 83 -9.28 -12.57 -12.73
N LEU A 84 -10.15 -13.57 -12.87
CA LEU A 84 -9.94 -14.73 -13.75
C LEU A 84 -9.57 -14.30 -15.18
N ASN A 85 -10.16 -13.21 -15.67
CA ASN A 85 -9.86 -12.70 -17.01
C ASN A 85 -8.44 -12.15 -17.16
N PHE A 86 -7.71 -11.99 -16.07
CA PHE A 86 -6.42 -11.27 -16.03
C PHE A 86 -5.25 -12.11 -15.50
N ILE A 87 -5.50 -13.20 -14.75
CA ILE A 87 -4.43 -13.99 -14.11
C ILE A 87 -3.43 -14.54 -15.12
N HIS A 88 -3.91 -15.09 -16.24
CA HIS A 88 -3.05 -15.63 -17.31
C HIS A 88 -2.45 -14.52 -18.17
N ALA A 89 -3.26 -13.52 -18.54
CA ALA A 89 -2.85 -12.42 -19.41
C ALA A 89 -1.69 -11.58 -18.83
N TYR A 90 -1.61 -11.49 -17.50
CA TYR A 90 -0.58 -10.73 -16.80
C TYR A 90 0.34 -11.59 -15.92
N GLU A 91 0.28 -12.92 -16.08
CA GLU A 91 1.10 -13.88 -15.32
C GLU A 91 1.04 -13.62 -13.80
N LEU A 92 -0.17 -13.38 -13.28
CA LEU A 92 -0.36 -13.18 -11.85
C LEU A 92 -0.22 -14.53 -11.14
N ASN A 93 0.65 -14.60 -10.12
CA ASN A 93 0.94 -15.85 -9.43
C ASN A 93 0.07 -15.99 -8.17
N GLU A 94 -0.47 -17.19 -7.93
CA GLU A 94 -1.25 -17.53 -6.74
C GLU A 94 -0.53 -17.17 -5.44
N ALA A 95 0.78 -17.46 -5.37
CA ALA A 95 1.58 -17.20 -4.19
C ALA A 95 1.51 -15.73 -3.71
N TYR A 96 1.39 -14.77 -4.62
CA TYR A 96 1.27 -13.37 -4.24
C TYR A 96 -0.07 -13.07 -3.55
N PHE A 97 -1.17 -13.66 -4.00
CA PHE A 97 -2.47 -13.50 -3.36
C PHE A 97 -2.50 -14.16 -1.98
N ILE A 98 -1.85 -15.32 -1.82
CA ILE A 98 -1.71 -16.00 -0.54
C ILE A 98 -0.85 -15.17 0.42
N GLU A 99 0.27 -14.58 -0.03
CA GLU A 99 1.09 -13.67 0.80
C GLU A 99 0.27 -12.46 1.31
N MET A 100 -0.62 -11.91 0.49
CA MET A 100 -1.50 -10.82 0.93
C MET A 100 -2.46 -11.28 2.03
N LEU A 101 -3.05 -12.46 1.89
CA LEU A 101 -3.92 -13.05 2.92
C LEU A 101 -3.15 -13.40 4.20
N ASP A 102 -1.90 -13.87 4.08
CA ASP A 102 -1.01 -14.08 5.22
C ASP A 102 -0.66 -12.76 5.92
N GLY A 103 -0.58 -11.66 5.17
CA GLY A 103 -0.46 -10.31 5.73
C GLY A 103 -1.68 -9.92 6.56
N MET A 104 -2.89 -10.22 6.09
CA MET A 104 -4.12 -9.98 6.85
C MET A 104 -4.19 -10.86 8.11
N GLU A 105 -3.71 -12.11 8.05
CA GLU A 105 -3.58 -12.94 9.24
C GLU A 105 -2.60 -12.36 10.27
N MET A 106 -1.53 -11.70 9.83
CA MET A 106 -0.64 -10.99 10.76
C MET A 106 -1.39 -9.88 11.50
N ASP A 107 -2.21 -9.08 10.81
CA ASP A 107 -3.00 -8.02 11.43
C ASP A 107 -4.09 -8.53 12.39
N LEU A 108 -4.58 -9.76 12.20
CA LEU A 108 -5.48 -10.40 13.14
C LEU A 108 -4.76 -10.94 14.38
N LYS A 109 -3.49 -11.38 14.23
CA LYS A 109 -2.71 -12.04 15.29
C LYS A 109 -1.83 -11.08 16.08
N PHE A 110 -1.34 -10.03 15.44
CA PHE A 110 -0.33 -9.13 16.01
C PHE A 110 -0.85 -7.70 16.03
N ASN A 111 -0.94 -7.12 17.20
CA ASN A 111 -1.15 -5.68 17.40
C ASN A 111 0.14 -4.94 17.73
N ARG A 112 1.28 -5.64 17.80
CA ARG A 112 2.64 -5.15 18.06
C ARG A 112 3.66 -5.90 17.21
N TYR A 113 4.76 -5.24 16.90
CA TYR A 113 5.89 -5.78 16.14
C TYR A 113 7.15 -5.60 16.97
N GLU A 114 7.88 -6.69 17.24
CA GLU A 114 9.09 -6.66 18.10
C GLU A 114 10.24 -5.88 17.46
N SER A 115 10.41 -6.00 16.14
CA SER A 115 11.50 -5.40 15.39
C SER A 115 11.11 -4.96 13.99
N PHE A 116 11.92 -4.11 13.38
CA PHE A 116 11.70 -3.70 11.99
C PHE A 116 11.70 -4.87 11.01
N LYS A 117 12.45 -5.94 11.26
CA LYS A 117 12.44 -7.14 10.41
C LYS A 117 11.05 -7.77 10.34
N GLN A 118 10.36 -7.85 11.46
CA GLN A 118 9.00 -8.38 11.54
C GLN A 118 8.00 -7.44 10.84
N LEU A 119 8.09 -6.14 11.09
CA LEU A 119 7.29 -5.13 10.40
C LEU A 119 7.53 -5.12 8.89
N GLN A 120 8.78 -5.29 8.46
CA GLN A 120 9.11 -5.32 7.03
C GLN A 120 8.46 -6.50 6.31
N LEU A 121 8.38 -7.66 6.94
CA LEU A 121 7.63 -8.81 6.40
C LEU A 121 6.16 -8.46 6.22
N TYR A 122 5.54 -7.84 7.21
CA TYR A 122 4.16 -7.34 7.09
C TYR A 122 4.02 -6.36 5.91
N CYS A 123 4.86 -5.32 5.85
CA CYS A 123 4.84 -4.33 4.75
C CYS A 123 5.04 -4.99 3.37
N TYR A 124 5.90 -6.00 3.27
CA TYR A 124 6.07 -6.79 2.06
C TYR A 124 4.76 -7.48 1.66
N ARG A 125 4.11 -8.17 2.59
CA ARG A 125 2.89 -8.95 2.36
C ARG A 125 1.72 -8.07 1.92
N VAL A 126 1.47 -6.95 2.63
CA VAL A 126 0.29 -6.11 2.40
C VAL A 126 0.48 -5.03 1.33
N ALA A 127 1.72 -4.73 0.94
CA ALA A 127 2.00 -3.64 0.00
C ALA A 127 3.10 -3.95 -1.02
N GLY A 128 4.21 -4.58 -0.63
CA GLY A 128 5.27 -4.97 -1.56
C GLY A 128 4.76 -5.90 -2.66
N VAL A 129 4.01 -6.92 -2.28
CA VAL A 129 3.36 -7.87 -3.19
C VAL A 129 2.34 -7.18 -4.09
N VAL A 130 1.53 -6.27 -3.54
CA VAL A 130 0.57 -5.47 -4.32
C VAL A 130 1.30 -4.65 -5.40
N GLY A 131 2.42 -4.02 -5.03
CA GLY A 131 3.26 -3.29 -5.99
C GLY A 131 3.75 -4.19 -7.13
N ILE A 132 4.21 -5.41 -6.83
CA ILE A 132 4.66 -6.39 -7.84
C ILE A 132 3.51 -6.77 -8.78
N LEU A 133 2.31 -7.07 -8.26
CA LEU A 133 1.13 -7.37 -9.06
C LEU A 133 0.73 -6.18 -9.95
N CYS A 134 0.76 -4.96 -9.43
CA CYS A 134 0.49 -3.75 -10.22
C CYS A 134 1.47 -3.60 -11.39
N VAL A 135 2.78 -3.81 -11.16
CA VAL A 135 3.81 -3.73 -12.21
C VAL A 135 3.61 -4.81 -13.26
N LYS A 136 3.23 -6.03 -12.89
CA LYS A 136 2.88 -7.09 -13.84
C LYS A 136 1.71 -6.70 -14.74
N ILE A 137 0.65 -6.12 -14.18
CA ILE A 137 -0.51 -5.63 -14.94
C ILE A 137 -0.13 -4.45 -15.86
N LEU A 138 0.66 -3.51 -15.36
CA LEU A 138 1.13 -2.36 -16.15
C LEU A 138 2.10 -2.76 -17.25
N GLY A 139 2.77 -3.91 -17.09
CA GLY A 139 3.80 -4.41 -17.99
C GLY A 139 5.16 -3.76 -17.74
N PHE A 140 6.22 -4.51 -18.00
CA PHE A 140 7.61 -4.07 -17.87
C PHE A 140 8.50 -4.80 -18.88
N LYS A 141 9.65 -4.23 -19.18
CA LYS A 141 10.67 -4.82 -20.09
C LYS A 141 11.83 -5.42 -19.31
N ASN A 142 12.11 -4.87 -18.12
CA ASN A 142 13.26 -5.24 -17.31
C ASN A 142 12.84 -5.80 -15.94
N GLN A 143 13.35 -6.98 -15.57
CA GLN A 143 13.03 -7.63 -14.30
C GLN A 143 13.37 -6.79 -13.05
N ILE A 144 14.30 -5.84 -13.17
CA ILE A 144 14.65 -4.92 -12.08
C ILE A 144 13.44 -4.07 -11.66
N THR A 145 12.48 -3.85 -12.56
CA THR A 145 11.22 -3.13 -12.28
C THR A 145 10.39 -3.81 -11.18
N LEU A 146 10.51 -5.12 -11.00
CA LEU A 146 9.88 -5.81 -9.86
C LEU A 146 10.50 -5.41 -8.52
N LYS A 147 11.82 -5.14 -8.48
CA LYS A 147 12.50 -4.64 -7.28
C LYS A 147 12.12 -3.18 -6.98
N TYR A 148 11.91 -2.37 -8.02
CA TYR A 148 11.31 -1.03 -7.87
C TYR A 148 9.93 -1.12 -7.23
N ALA A 149 9.06 -1.99 -7.75
CA ALA A 149 7.70 -2.16 -7.26
C ALA A 149 7.66 -2.62 -5.79
N HIS A 150 8.51 -3.58 -5.43
CA HIS A 150 8.67 -4.06 -4.06
C HIS A 150 9.04 -2.92 -3.10
N ASP A 151 10.10 -2.17 -3.41
CA ASP A 151 10.57 -1.09 -2.54
C ASP A 151 9.56 0.05 -2.46
N LEU A 152 8.91 0.39 -3.59
CA LEU A 152 7.86 1.41 -3.59
C LEU A 152 6.66 0.98 -2.73
N GLY A 153 6.22 -0.27 -2.83
CA GLY A 153 5.13 -0.80 -2.01
C GLY A 153 5.44 -0.67 -0.51
N ILE A 154 6.65 -1.07 -0.09
CA ILE A 154 7.09 -0.91 1.30
C ILE A 154 7.12 0.57 1.70
N ALA A 155 7.65 1.47 0.86
CA ALA A 155 7.69 2.90 1.15
C ALA A 155 6.28 3.49 1.36
N LEU A 156 5.31 3.09 0.53
CA LEU A 156 3.91 3.50 0.63
C LEU A 156 3.30 3.02 1.95
N GLN A 157 3.54 1.76 2.34
CA GLN A 157 3.01 1.21 3.59
C GLN A 157 3.65 1.85 4.83
N LEU A 158 4.95 2.06 4.83
CA LEU A 158 5.62 2.79 5.91
C LEU A 158 5.09 4.23 6.05
N THR A 159 4.74 4.87 4.93
CA THR A 159 4.09 6.19 4.94
C THR A 159 2.69 6.13 5.57
N ASN A 160 1.89 5.09 5.25
CA ASN A 160 0.60 4.85 5.90
C ASN A 160 0.77 4.68 7.41
N ILE A 161 1.71 3.83 7.84
CA ILE A 161 1.97 3.58 9.25
C ILE A 161 2.33 4.87 9.99
N VAL A 162 3.19 5.72 9.43
CA VAL A 162 3.52 7.03 10.05
C VAL A 162 2.31 7.96 10.09
N ARG A 163 1.53 8.02 9.00
CA ARG A 163 0.36 8.90 8.91
C ARG A 163 -0.76 8.52 9.89
N ASP A 164 -0.95 7.21 10.05
CA ASP A 164 -2.13 6.65 10.71
C ASP A 164 -1.85 6.21 12.17
N VAL A 165 -0.66 6.53 12.74
CA VAL A 165 -0.28 6.12 14.12
C VAL A 165 -1.38 6.39 15.14
N GLY A 166 -2.03 7.56 15.09
CA GLY A 166 -3.13 7.89 16.01
C GLY A 166 -4.42 7.10 15.72
N GLU A 167 -4.73 6.83 14.46
CA GLU A 167 -5.90 5.99 14.09
C GLU A 167 -5.70 4.54 14.52
N ASP A 168 -4.48 4.01 14.31
CA ASP A 168 -4.11 2.65 14.72
C ASP A 168 -4.11 2.49 16.24
N ALA A 169 -3.62 3.49 16.96
CA ALA A 169 -3.66 3.53 18.42
C ALA A 169 -5.08 3.44 18.98
N ARG A 170 -6.08 4.06 18.32
CA ARG A 170 -7.51 3.94 18.69
C ARG A 170 -8.05 2.51 18.58
N LYS A 171 -7.42 1.69 17.74
CA LYS A 171 -7.72 0.26 17.58
C LYS A 171 -6.78 -0.61 18.42
N ASN A 172 -6.03 -0.03 19.37
CA ASN A 172 -4.99 -0.69 20.16
C ASN A 172 -3.89 -1.35 19.31
N ARG A 173 -3.57 -0.78 18.14
CA ARG A 173 -2.49 -1.24 17.25
C ARG A 173 -1.32 -0.27 17.28
N ILE A 174 -0.10 -0.80 17.38
CA ILE A 174 1.15 -0.04 17.25
C ILE A 174 2.05 -0.78 16.26
N TYR A 175 2.17 -0.26 15.04
CA TYR A 175 3.02 -0.85 14.00
C TYR A 175 4.49 -0.48 14.16
N ILE A 176 4.80 0.64 14.85
CA ILE A 176 6.19 1.03 15.11
C ILE A 176 6.85 -0.03 16.01
N PRO A 177 8.05 -0.55 15.62
CA PRO A 177 8.71 -1.62 16.35
C PRO A 177 8.97 -1.31 17.82
N LEU A 178 8.73 -2.29 18.70
CA LEU A 178 8.91 -2.13 20.15
C LEU A 178 10.35 -1.81 20.53
N ASP A 179 11.34 -2.45 19.89
CA ASP A 179 12.76 -2.16 20.09
C ASP A 179 13.11 -0.71 19.75
N GLU A 180 12.39 -0.10 18.81
CA GLU A 180 12.58 1.30 18.44
C GLU A 180 11.85 2.26 19.39
N LEU A 181 10.68 1.90 19.91
CA LEU A 181 10.05 2.64 21.00
C LEU A 181 11.05 2.77 22.17
N HIS A 182 11.65 1.63 22.62
CA HIS A 182 12.64 1.63 23.67
C HIS A 182 13.86 2.48 23.33
N LYS A 183 14.38 2.38 22.11
CA LYS A 183 15.53 3.17 21.63
C LYS A 183 15.31 4.69 21.76
N PHE A 184 14.08 5.16 21.55
CA PHE A 184 13.72 6.58 21.63
C PHE A 184 13.10 6.98 22.97
N ASN A 185 13.09 6.09 23.98
CA ASN A 185 12.45 6.29 25.29
C ASN A 185 10.98 6.72 25.15
N VAL A 186 10.24 6.02 24.30
CA VAL A 186 8.78 6.15 24.11
C VAL A 186 8.12 4.92 24.71
N ASN A 187 7.11 5.13 25.56
CA ASN A 187 6.29 4.05 26.09
C ASN A 187 5.08 3.84 25.18
N GLU A 188 4.57 2.60 25.10
CA GLU A 188 3.34 2.31 24.36
C GLU A 188 2.17 3.18 24.82
N GLU A 189 2.06 3.43 26.14
CA GLU A 189 1.04 4.29 26.72
C GLU A 189 1.11 5.73 26.19
N ASP A 190 2.27 6.24 25.81
CA ASP A 190 2.38 7.57 25.20
C ASP A 190 1.70 7.62 23.85
N ILE A 191 1.82 6.56 23.05
CA ILE A 191 1.14 6.42 21.76
C ILE A 191 -0.35 6.19 21.97
N LEU A 192 -0.73 5.24 22.83
CA LEU A 192 -2.13 4.88 23.09
C LEU A 192 -2.94 6.01 23.72
N ASN A 193 -2.29 6.88 24.49
CA ASN A 193 -2.91 8.07 25.11
C ASN A 193 -2.67 9.37 24.31
N TYR A 194 -2.17 9.27 23.07
CA TYR A 194 -1.98 10.40 22.14
C TYR A 194 -1.11 11.53 22.70
N ARG A 195 -0.10 11.21 23.53
CA ARG A 195 0.76 12.19 24.18
C ARG A 195 1.82 12.71 23.22
N GLU A 196 1.71 13.97 22.84
CA GLU A 196 2.73 14.63 22.01
C GLU A 196 3.94 15.03 22.86
N ASN A 197 5.12 14.53 22.50
CA ASN A 197 6.39 14.89 23.15
C ASN A 197 7.57 14.77 22.18
N LYS A 198 8.74 15.27 22.62
CA LYS A 198 9.95 15.31 21.82
C LYS A 198 10.48 13.93 21.44
N ASN A 199 10.31 12.94 22.30
CA ASN A 199 10.78 11.58 22.05
C ASN A 199 9.97 10.94 20.90
N ILE A 200 8.63 11.12 20.91
CA ILE A 200 7.76 10.67 19.83
C ILE A 200 8.09 11.40 18.53
N SER A 201 8.33 12.71 18.57
CA SER A 201 8.77 13.47 17.40
C SER A 201 10.05 12.87 16.79
N ASN A 202 11.05 12.59 17.61
CA ASN A 202 12.31 11.97 17.15
C ASN A 202 12.10 10.56 16.59
N LEU A 203 11.27 9.74 17.23
CA LEU A 203 10.90 8.40 16.76
C LEU A 203 10.21 8.47 15.38
N LEU A 204 9.25 9.38 15.22
CA LEU A 204 8.54 9.53 13.95
C LEU A 204 9.45 10.07 12.83
N ILE A 205 10.37 11.00 13.14
CA ILE A 205 11.40 11.45 12.19
C ILE A 205 12.23 10.25 11.71
N TYR A 206 12.66 9.37 12.62
CA TYR A 206 13.41 8.16 12.30
C TYR A 206 12.60 7.21 11.38
N GLN A 207 11.27 7.02 11.63
CA GLN A 207 10.41 6.23 10.75
C GLN A 207 10.27 6.87 9.37
N ILE A 208 10.11 8.20 9.33
CA ILE A 208 10.03 8.98 8.07
C ILE A 208 11.31 8.81 7.25
N GLU A 209 12.47 8.91 7.86
CA GLU A 209 13.76 8.74 7.18
C GLU A 209 13.93 7.32 6.63
N ARG A 210 13.48 6.31 7.35
CA ARG A 210 13.41 4.93 6.84
C ARG A 210 12.53 4.83 5.60
N ALA A 211 11.31 5.36 5.64
CA ALA A 211 10.45 5.35 4.46
C ALA A 211 11.10 6.07 3.27
N GLN A 212 11.79 7.19 3.50
CA GLN A 212 12.55 7.92 2.47
C GLN A 212 13.66 7.07 1.85
N THR A 213 14.34 6.21 2.62
CA THR A 213 15.35 5.30 2.05
C THR A 213 14.74 4.32 1.06
N PHE A 214 13.53 3.80 1.33
CA PHE A 214 12.80 2.92 0.41
C PHE A 214 12.34 3.66 -0.85
N TYR A 215 11.82 4.90 -0.76
CA TYR A 215 11.53 5.73 -1.94
C TYR A 215 12.77 5.94 -2.79
N THR A 216 13.88 6.33 -2.17
CA THR A 216 15.15 6.56 -2.87
C THR A 216 15.64 5.28 -3.56
N SER A 217 15.55 4.13 -2.88
CA SER A 217 15.90 2.82 -3.43
C SER A 217 15.02 2.47 -4.62
N ALA A 218 13.70 2.66 -4.50
CA ALA A 218 12.75 2.40 -5.58
C ALA A 218 13.09 3.23 -6.82
N TYR A 219 13.22 4.55 -6.68
CA TYR A 219 13.48 5.43 -7.83
C TYR A 219 14.84 5.20 -8.51
N LYS A 220 15.83 4.68 -7.78
CA LYS A 220 17.12 4.27 -8.36
C LYS A 220 17.02 2.96 -9.16
N LYS A 221 16.06 2.10 -8.83
CA LYS A 221 15.90 0.78 -9.44
C LYS A 221 15.04 0.78 -10.69
N ILE A 222 14.21 1.82 -10.95
CA ILE A 222 13.36 1.82 -12.13
C ILE A 222 14.20 2.02 -13.40
N PRO A 223 14.17 1.08 -14.37
CA PRO A 223 14.87 1.22 -15.64
C PRO A 223 14.23 2.30 -16.51
N LYS A 224 15.03 3.00 -17.30
CA LYS A 224 14.55 4.10 -18.18
C LYS A 224 13.46 3.64 -19.15
N GLU A 225 13.60 2.43 -19.70
CA GLU A 225 12.65 1.82 -20.64
C GLU A 225 11.27 1.53 -20.02
N ASP A 226 11.17 1.43 -18.68
CA ASP A 226 9.93 1.11 -17.99
C ASP A 226 9.26 2.33 -17.34
N VAL A 227 9.94 3.47 -17.23
CA VAL A 227 9.42 4.69 -16.59
C VAL A 227 8.04 5.08 -17.11
N ASN A 228 7.85 5.08 -18.43
CA ASN A 228 6.57 5.46 -19.05
C ASN A 228 5.46 4.47 -18.73
N GLY A 229 5.75 3.17 -18.73
CA GLY A 229 4.79 2.12 -18.36
C GLY A 229 4.39 2.19 -16.89
N GLN A 230 5.30 2.64 -16.02
CA GLN A 230 5.12 2.70 -14.58
C GLN A 230 4.71 4.09 -14.05
N ILE A 231 4.24 4.99 -14.93
CA ILE A 231 3.89 6.37 -14.56
C ILE A 231 2.87 6.45 -13.42
N ALA A 232 1.89 5.53 -13.39
CA ALA A 232 0.88 5.46 -12.33
C ALA A 232 1.53 5.20 -10.95
N GLY A 233 2.43 4.22 -10.85
CA GLY A 233 3.17 3.92 -9.64
C GLY A 233 4.08 5.08 -9.21
N LEU A 234 4.77 5.71 -10.17
CA LEU A 234 5.61 6.87 -9.90
C LEU A 234 4.81 8.06 -9.36
N LEU A 235 3.63 8.34 -9.91
CA LEU A 235 2.73 9.40 -9.44
C LEU A 235 2.26 9.13 -8.01
N MET A 236 1.84 7.89 -7.72
CA MET A 236 1.47 7.48 -6.37
C MET A 236 2.63 7.66 -5.40
N GLY A 237 3.82 7.19 -5.76
CA GLY A 237 5.03 7.35 -4.97
C GLY A 237 5.30 8.83 -4.65
N LYS A 238 5.23 9.72 -5.64
CA LYS A 238 5.47 11.16 -5.42
C LYS A 238 4.41 11.84 -4.58
N ILE A 239 3.15 11.45 -4.69
CA ILE A 239 2.07 11.96 -3.83
C ILE A 239 2.32 11.56 -2.37
N TYR A 240 2.63 10.29 -2.12
CA TYR A 240 2.86 9.78 -0.77
C TYR A 240 4.18 10.26 -0.15
N GLU A 241 5.24 10.36 -0.94
CA GLU A 241 6.51 10.98 -0.51
C GLU A 241 6.29 12.45 -0.11
N THR A 242 5.46 13.18 -0.87
CA THR A 242 5.10 14.57 -0.51
C THR A 242 4.31 14.62 0.79
N LEU A 243 3.35 13.70 1.01
CA LEU A 243 2.62 13.58 2.26
C LEU A 243 3.57 13.33 3.44
N LEU A 244 4.50 12.40 3.28
CA LEU A 244 5.50 12.06 4.29
C LEU A 244 6.38 13.29 4.65
N LEU A 245 6.77 14.07 3.65
CA LEU A 245 7.54 15.31 3.85
C LEU A 245 6.74 16.42 4.53
N GLU A 246 5.43 16.53 4.27
CA GLU A 246 4.57 17.47 5.00
C GLU A 246 4.46 17.07 6.47
N ILE A 247 4.32 15.77 6.78
CA ILE A 247 4.35 15.28 8.17
C ILE A 247 5.69 15.64 8.85
N LYS A 248 6.83 15.44 8.14
CA LYS A 248 8.16 15.77 8.68
C LYS A 248 8.34 17.26 8.96
N ARG A 249 7.78 18.10 8.08
CA ARG A 249 8.01 19.54 8.08
C ARG A 249 7.37 20.26 9.26
N ASP A 250 6.18 19.86 9.65
CA ASP A 250 5.45 20.50 10.73
C ASP A 250 5.89 19.91 12.08
N ARG A 251 4.99 19.33 12.81
CA ARG A 251 5.23 18.64 14.08
C ARG A 251 4.83 17.17 13.89
N PRO A 252 5.78 16.26 13.60
CA PRO A 252 5.46 14.88 13.28
C PRO A 252 4.54 14.20 14.30
N GLU A 253 4.71 14.52 15.59
CA GLU A 253 3.91 13.98 16.68
C GLU A 253 2.42 14.33 16.60
N GLN A 254 2.03 15.34 15.82
CA GLN A 254 0.62 15.70 15.61
C GLN A 254 -0.19 14.60 14.90
N VAL A 255 0.45 13.66 14.21
CA VAL A 255 -0.25 12.51 13.60
C VAL A 255 -0.98 11.64 14.64
N LEU A 256 -0.60 11.72 15.91
CA LEU A 256 -1.33 11.06 17.00
C LEU A 256 -2.75 11.59 17.15
N ASN A 257 -2.95 12.91 16.98
CA ASN A 257 -4.20 13.58 17.20
C ASN A 257 -4.91 13.99 15.91
N HIS A 258 -4.16 14.21 14.83
CA HIS A 258 -4.68 14.75 13.58
C HIS A 258 -4.18 13.98 12.37
N LYS A 259 -5.11 13.55 11.50
CA LYS A 259 -4.74 12.92 10.23
C LYS A 259 -4.25 13.95 9.22
N VAL A 260 -3.00 13.85 8.81
CA VAL A 260 -2.44 14.71 7.75
C VAL A 260 -2.93 14.23 6.39
N ILE A 261 -3.53 15.14 5.62
CA ILE A 261 -4.07 14.86 4.27
C ILE A 261 -3.55 15.92 3.30
N LEU A 262 -3.04 15.49 2.16
CA LEU A 262 -2.68 16.44 1.10
C LEU A 262 -3.94 17.03 0.45
N PRO A 263 -4.06 18.37 0.37
CA PRO A 263 -5.14 19.02 -0.35
C PRO A 263 -5.16 18.62 -1.84
N PRO A 264 -6.33 18.59 -2.51
CA PRO A 264 -6.44 18.22 -3.92
C PRO A 264 -5.55 19.05 -4.85
N LEU A 265 -5.47 20.37 -4.62
CA LEU A 265 -4.58 21.26 -5.38
C LEU A 265 -3.09 20.88 -5.25
N ARG A 266 -2.66 20.46 -4.05
CA ARG A 266 -1.29 20.03 -3.82
C ARG A 266 -0.99 18.74 -4.58
N LYS A 267 -1.94 17.79 -4.61
CA LYS A 267 -1.83 16.55 -5.42
C LYS A 267 -1.70 16.86 -6.90
N LEU A 268 -2.53 17.76 -7.44
CA LEU A 268 -2.45 18.18 -8.84
C LEU A 268 -1.10 18.85 -9.18
N LEU A 269 -0.56 19.68 -8.29
CA LEU A 269 0.76 20.27 -8.48
C LEU A 269 1.88 19.21 -8.49
N VAL A 270 1.81 18.18 -7.64
CA VAL A 270 2.76 17.07 -7.64
C VAL A 270 2.68 16.31 -8.96
N ILE A 271 1.48 15.98 -9.41
CA ILE A 271 1.23 15.29 -10.69
C ILE A 271 1.81 16.11 -11.84
N PHE A 272 1.50 17.39 -11.91
CA PHE A 272 1.98 18.29 -12.96
C PHE A 272 3.51 18.38 -13.00
N LYS A 273 4.18 18.53 -11.85
CA LYS A 273 5.64 18.53 -11.75
C LYS A 273 6.26 17.22 -12.23
N CYS A 274 5.63 16.09 -11.93
CA CYS A 274 6.10 14.79 -12.43
C CYS A 274 6.03 14.70 -13.95
N PHE A 275 4.94 15.16 -14.56
CA PHE A 275 4.79 15.16 -16.01
C PHE A 275 5.82 16.09 -16.70
N LEU A 276 6.08 17.27 -16.15
CA LEU A 276 7.11 18.17 -16.68
C LEU A 276 8.48 17.50 -16.65
N LYS A 277 8.88 16.90 -15.52
CA LYS A 277 10.17 16.20 -15.42
C LYS A 277 10.27 15.04 -16.42
N ASN A 278 9.23 14.22 -16.56
CA ASN A 278 9.24 13.09 -17.50
C ASN A 278 9.32 13.56 -18.97
N LYS A 279 8.66 14.66 -19.35
CA LYS A 279 8.85 15.27 -20.66
C LYS A 279 10.30 15.72 -20.89
N PHE A 280 10.97 16.32 -19.91
CA PHE A 280 12.38 16.70 -20.02
C PHE A 280 13.30 15.49 -20.24
N TYR A 281 13.02 14.33 -19.61
CA TYR A 281 13.79 13.09 -19.85
C TYR A 281 13.53 12.49 -21.24
N ALA A 282 12.34 12.69 -21.83
CA ALA A 282 12.02 12.23 -23.19
C ALA A 282 12.63 13.12 -24.30
N PHE A 283 12.99 14.38 -24.01
CA PHE A 283 13.65 15.31 -24.96
C PHE A 283 15.17 15.34 -24.81
N SER A 284 15.76 14.67 -23.81
CA SER A 284 17.22 14.63 -23.58
C SER A 284 17.87 13.34 -24.10
N ASN A 285 17.16 12.59 -24.92
CA ASN A 285 17.63 11.47 -25.75
C ASN A 285 17.16 11.70 -27.18
#